data_844baacd15148f72d0a1de1e4d62c4de
#
_entry.id   844baacd15148f72d0a1de1e4d62c4de
#
_cell.length_a   1.000
_cell.length_b   1.000
_cell.length_c   1.000
_cell.angle_alpha   90.00
_cell.angle_beta   90.00
_cell.angle_gamma   90.00
#
_symmetry.space_group_name_H-M   'P 1'
#
loop_
_entity.id
_entity.type
_entity.pdbx_description
1 polymer ?
#
loop_
_entity_poly.entity_id
_entity_poly.type
_entity_poly.pdbx_seq_one_letter_code
_entity_poly.pdbx_strand_id
1 'polypeptide(L)'
;MESFLDMTLDRNLYIGVPVGAFLCSLFLLFCFFNTMKSRTVRSLRAVLTSCLVWTGGAILMRLQVFPGIRFWHNFALFGLLVIPVFMYAFLFAFLEITEHDALIYIYGVLTTALVLGNAWSGAILPAPEVMTRADGTYVYMYHATSGIWVLTVLEVSVLVYATYLAHCKIGGDLQLRKKLQPLLLGTLFLSLIHISEPTRPEP
;
A
#
# COMPACT_ATOMS: atom_id res chain seq x y z
N MET A 1 -17.99 33.06 0.82
CA MET A 1 -18.80 31.90 0.37
C MET A 1 -17.93 30.89 -0.36
N GLU A 2 -16.97 31.32 -1.18
CA GLU A 2 -15.96 30.43 -1.84
C GLU A 2 -15.07 29.69 -0.85
N SER A 3 -14.58 30.34 0.21
CA SER A 3 -13.73 29.68 1.20
C SER A 3 -14.42 28.56 1.98
N PHE A 4 -15.74 28.63 2.16
CA PHE A 4 -16.50 27.59 2.86
C PHE A 4 -16.74 26.36 1.97
N LEU A 5 -16.92 26.57 0.67
CA LEU A 5 -17.05 25.49 -0.31
C LEU A 5 -15.72 24.74 -0.52
N ASP A 6 -14.60 25.46 -0.59
CA ASP A 6 -13.27 24.86 -0.69
C ASP A 6 -12.94 24.00 0.56
N MET A 7 -13.24 24.51 1.75
CA MET A 7 -12.98 23.82 3.02
C MET A 7 -13.83 22.54 3.19
N THR A 8 -15.09 22.55 2.71
CA THR A 8 -15.95 21.35 2.73
C THR A 8 -15.53 20.34 1.67
N LEU A 9 -15.03 20.80 0.53
CA LEU A 9 -14.53 19.96 -0.55
C LEU A 9 -13.26 19.21 -0.11
N ASP A 10 -12.30 19.91 0.49
CA ASP A 10 -11.06 19.32 1.02
C ASP A 10 -11.33 18.27 2.09
N ARG A 11 -12.24 18.52 3.02
CA ARG A 11 -12.59 17.54 4.06
C ARG A 11 -13.26 16.30 3.48
N ASN A 12 -14.16 16.48 2.49
CA ASN A 12 -14.84 15.36 1.85
C ASN A 12 -13.90 14.53 0.97
N LEU A 13 -12.97 15.18 0.26
CA LEU A 13 -11.91 14.50 -0.50
C LEU A 13 -10.96 13.73 0.41
N TYR A 14 -10.61 14.30 1.57
CA TYR A 14 -9.69 13.69 2.51
C TYR A 14 -10.17 12.33 3.06
N ILE A 15 -11.48 12.15 3.24
CA ILE A 15 -12.09 10.85 3.63
C ILE A 15 -12.56 10.08 2.40
N GLY A 16 -13.04 10.78 1.38
CA GLY A 16 -13.65 10.18 0.19
C GLY A 16 -12.71 9.28 -0.60
N VAL A 17 -11.44 9.68 -0.75
CA VAL A 17 -10.44 8.90 -1.50
C VAL A 17 -10.18 7.52 -0.84
N PRO A 18 -9.86 7.42 0.46
CA PRO A 18 -9.71 6.11 1.10
C PRO A 18 -10.98 5.27 1.10
N VAL A 19 -12.15 5.89 1.26
CA VAL A 19 -13.44 5.18 1.21
C VAL A 19 -13.69 4.63 -0.20
N GLY A 20 -13.46 5.42 -1.25
CA GLY A 20 -13.56 4.97 -2.62
C GLY A 20 -12.62 3.80 -2.93
N ALA A 21 -11.36 3.91 -2.52
CA ALA A 21 -10.36 2.84 -2.69
C ALA A 21 -10.74 1.57 -1.90
N PHE A 22 -11.28 1.71 -0.69
CA PHE A 22 -11.78 0.60 0.12
C PHE A 22 -12.93 -0.12 -0.58
N LEU A 23 -13.94 0.61 -1.05
CA LEU A 23 -15.10 0.05 -1.74
C LEU A 23 -14.71 -0.64 -3.05
N CYS A 24 -13.82 -0.04 -3.84
CA CYS A 24 -13.29 -0.67 -5.05
C CYS A 24 -12.56 -1.98 -4.75
N SER A 25 -11.69 -1.98 -3.73
CA SER A 25 -10.96 -3.19 -3.33
C SER A 25 -11.89 -4.28 -2.81
N LEU A 26 -12.92 -3.90 -2.04
CA LEU A 26 -13.94 -4.81 -1.52
C LEU A 26 -14.78 -5.42 -2.66
N PHE A 27 -15.21 -4.60 -3.61
CA PHE A 27 -15.95 -5.05 -4.80
C PHE A 27 -15.13 -6.03 -5.62
N LEU A 28 -13.86 -5.71 -5.90
CA LEU A 28 -12.97 -6.61 -6.63
C LEU A 28 -12.75 -7.92 -5.87
N LEU A 29 -12.53 -7.86 -4.55
CA LEU A 29 -12.37 -9.06 -3.73
C LEU A 29 -13.63 -9.95 -3.81
N PHE A 30 -14.82 -9.35 -3.77
CA PHE A 30 -16.08 -10.04 -3.92
C PHE A 30 -16.22 -10.70 -5.30
N CYS A 31 -15.87 -9.99 -6.38
CA CYS A 31 -15.88 -10.56 -7.74
C CYS A 31 -14.97 -11.79 -7.87
N PHE A 32 -13.81 -11.76 -7.21
CA PHE A 32 -12.87 -12.88 -7.26
C PHE A 32 -13.11 -13.94 -6.18
N PHE A 33 -14.08 -13.77 -5.28
CA PHE A 33 -14.27 -14.68 -4.15
C PHE A 33 -14.65 -16.10 -4.60
N ASN A 34 -15.52 -16.22 -5.58
CA ASN A 34 -16.00 -17.51 -6.13
C ASN A 34 -15.22 -17.99 -7.36
N THR A 35 -14.17 -17.27 -7.77
CA THR A 35 -13.36 -17.65 -8.93
C THR A 35 -12.47 -18.85 -8.61
N MET A 36 -12.08 -19.61 -9.64
CA MET A 36 -11.22 -20.78 -9.52
C MET A 36 -10.04 -20.54 -8.57
N LYS A 37 -9.75 -21.51 -7.69
CA LYS A 37 -8.69 -21.43 -6.67
C LYS A 37 -7.28 -21.61 -7.29
N SER A 38 -6.94 -20.85 -8.34
CA SER A 38 -5.58 -20.84 -8.90
C SER A 38 -4.61 -20.12 -7.96
N ARG A 39 -3.32 -20.39 -8.10
CA ARG A 39 -2.23 -19.71 -7.36
C ARG A 39 -2.30 -18.19 -7.60
N THR A 40 -2.51 -17.78 -8.86
CA THR A 40 -2.64 -16.38 -9.29
C THR A 40 -3.82 -15.67 -8.61
N VAL A 41 -5.00 -16.29 -8.61
CA VAL A 41 -6.19 -15.70 -7.95
C VAL A 41 -5.99 -15.59 -6.44
N ARG A 42 -5.32 -16.56 -5.81
CA ARG A 42 -5.03 -16.51 -4.38
C ARG A 42 -4.10 -15.36 -4.03
N SER A 43 -3.05 -15.15 -4.81
CA SER A 43 -2.11 -14.03 -4.63
C SER A 43 -2.79 -12.69 -4.89
N LEU A 44 -3.65 -12.58 -5.91
CA LEU A 44 -4.46 -11.37 -6.16
C LEU A 44 -5.38 -11.03 -4.99
N ARG A 45 -6.04 -12.04 -4.41
CA ARG A 45 -6.86 -11.83 -3.20
C ARG A 45 -6.03 -11.31 -2.04
N ALA A 46 -4.80 -11.80 -1.86
CA ALA A 46 -3.90 -11.31 -0.82
C ALA A 46 -3.55 -9.83 -1.03
N VAL A 47 -3.27 -9.40 -2.27
CA VAL A 47 -3.08 -7.98 -2.62
C VAL A 47 -4.31 -7.15 -2.26
N LEU A 48 -5.50 -7.57 -2.71
CA LEU A 48 -6.74 -6.85 -2.45
C LEU A 48 -7.07 -6.77 -0.94
N THR A 49 -6.81 -7.85 -0.20
CA THR A 49 -6.96 -7.86 1.26
C THR A 49 -6.01 -6.87 1.92
N SER A 50 -4.76 -6.77 1.46
CA SER A 50 -3.79 -5.79 1.97
C SER A 50 -4.24 -4.36 1.68
N CYS A 51 -4.80 -4.09 0.49
CA CYS A 51 -5.39 -2.80 0.16
C CYS A 51 -6.58 -2.46 1.10
N LEU A 52 -7.42 -3.45 1.45
CA LEU A 52 -8.51 -3.26 2.42
C LEU A 52 -7.98 -2.96 3.82
N VAL A 53 -6.93 -3.66 4.27
CA VAL A 53 -6.28 -3.40 5.56
C VAL A 53 -5.71 -1.98 5.60
N TRP A 54 -5.01 -1.58 4.56
CA TRP A 54 -4.45 -0.23 4.45
C TRP A 54 -5.52 0.86 4.46
N THR A 55 -6.46 0.80 3.52
CA THR A 55 -7.50 1.82 3.36
C THR A 55 -8.48 1.83 4.54
N GLY A 56 -8.85 0.65 5.05
CA GLY A 56 -9.69 0.52 6.25
C GLY A 56 -9.03 1.09 7.50
N GLY A 57 -7.74 0.79 7.72
CA GLY A 57 -6.96 1.38 8.80
C GLY A 57 -6.86 2.89 8.69
N ALA A 58 -6.64 3.42 7.47
CA ALA A 58 -6.60 4.86 7.21
C ALA A 58 -7.96 5.54 7.49
N ILE A 59 -9.08 4.92 7.17
CA ILE A 59 -10.43 5.42 7.48
C ILE A 59 -10.65 5.45 9.00
N LEU A 60 -10.37 4.33 9.69
CA LEU A 60 -10.59 4.20 11.13
C LEU A 60 -9.69 5.13 11.94
N MET A 61 -8.46 5.38 11.45
CA MET A 61 -7.56 6.38 12.02
C MET A 61 -8.18 7.79 11.94
N ARG A 62 -8.71 8.17 10.77
CA ARG A 62 -9.34 9.48 10.55
C ARG A 62 -10.62 9.66 11.34
N LEU A 63 -11.36 8.59 11.57
CA LEU A 63 -12.54 8.58 12.44
C LEU A 63 -12.19 8.51 13.93
N GLN A 64 -10.91 8.45 14.28
CA GLN A 64 -10.41 8.37 15.66
C GLN A 64 -11.09 7.28 16.52
N VAL A 65 -11.37 6.12 15.90
CA VAL A 65 -12.03 5.00 16.56
C VAL A 65 -11.09 4.37 17.59
N PHE A 66 -11.66 3.88 18.71
CA PHE A 66 -10.91 3.07 19.67
C PHE A 66 -10.19 1.89 18.97
N PRO A 67 -8.94 1.54 19.32
CA PRO A 67 -8.15 1.95 20.47
C PRO A 67 -7.32 3.23 20.28
N GLY A 68 -7.35 3.86 19.12
CA GLY A 68 -6.74 5.16 18.89
C GLY A 68 -5.84 5.22 17.66
N ILE A 69 -5.37 6.43 17.35
CA ILE A 69 -4.67 6.78 16.12
C ILE A 69 -3.42 5.94 15.89
N ARG A 70 -2.61 5.75 16.95
CA ARG A 70 -1.37 4.96 16.84
C ARG A 70 -1.62 3.51 16.39
N PHE A 71 -2.68 2.90 16.90
CA PHE A 71 -3.03 1.53 16.52
C PHE A 71 -3.44 1.46 15.04
N TRP A 72 -4.38 2.32 14.62
CA TRP A 72 -4.88 2.31 13.24
C TRP A 72 -3.85 2.75 12.23
N HIS A 73 -2.93 3.65 12.62
CA HIS A 73 -1.78 4.01 11.80
C HIS A 73 -0.89 2.80 11.53
N ASN A 74 -0.47 2.07 12.57
CA ASN A 74 0.38 0.87 12.38
C ASN A 74 -0.36 -0.25 11.64
N PHE A 75 -1.67 -0.38 11.83
CA PHE A 75 -2.50 -1.33 11.10
C PHE A 75 -2.58 -0.97 9.60
N ALA A 76 -2.80 0.30 9.29
CA ALA A 76 -2.76 0.79 7.91
C ALA A 76 -1.35 0.62 7.30
N LEU A 77 -0.31 0.98 8.03
CA LEU A 77 1.08 0.82 7.61
C LEU A 77 1.43 -0.64 7.30
N PHE A 78 0.98 -1.58 8.13
CA PHE A 78 1.13 -3.01 7.84
C PHE A 78 0.49 -3.39 6.50
N GLY A 79 -0.78 -3.02 6.30
CA GLY A 79 -1.49 -3.29 5.05
C GLY A 79 -0.72 -2.78 3.83
N LEU A 80 -0.22 -1.55 3.93
CA LEU A 80 0.54 -0.87 2.90
C LEU A 80 1.85 -1.59 2.55
N LEU A 81 2.68 -1.87 3.54
CA LEU A 81 4.02 -2.42 3.35
C LEU A 81 4.02 -3.89 2.91
N VAL A 82 2.91 -4.60 3.11
CA VAL A 82 2.76 -5.99 2.64
C VAL A 82 2.28 -6.05 1.18
N ILE A 83 1.73 -4.96 0.62
CA ILE A 83 1.29 -4.91 -0.78
C ILE A 83 2.41 -5.31 -1.76
N PRO A 84 3.63 -4.77 -1.73
CA PRO A 84 4.70 -5.15 -2.65
C PRO A 84 5.05 -6.63 -2.58
N VAL A 85 5.04 -7.23 -1.37
CA VAL A 85 5.31 -8.65 -1.18
C VAL A 85 4.25 -9.51 -1.88
N PHE A 86 2.98 -9.19 -1.72
CA PHE A 86 1.89 -9.91 -2.39
C PHE A 86 1.81 -9.62 -3.88
N MET A 87 2.17 -8.41 -4.32
CA MET A 87 2.33 -8.10 -5.75
C MET A 87 3.44 -8.93 -6.38
N TYR A 88 4.55 -9.11 -5.68
CA TYR A 88 5.62 -10.02 -6.09
C TYR A 88 5.10 -11.46 -6.21
N ALA A 89 4.41 -11.96 -5.18
CA ALA A 89 3.81 -13.29 -5.20
C ALA A 89 2.78 -13.46 -6.34
N PHE A 90 2.00 -12.42 -6.62
CA PHE A 90 1.05 -12.40 -7.73
C PHE A 90 1.76 -12.48 -9.08
N LEU A 91 2.79 -11.66 -9.29
CA LEU A 91 3.56 -11.65 -10.53
C LEU A 91 4.21 -13.01 -10.80
N PHE A 92 4.78 -13.65 -9.78
CA PHE A 92 5.39 -14.97 -9.88
C PHE A 92 4.36 -16.06 -10.17
N ALA A 93 3.21 -16.00 -9.50
CA ALA A 93 2.12 -16.92 -9.79
C ALA A 93 1.57 -16.74 -11.21
N PHE A 94 1.52 -15.50 -11.71
CA PHE A 94 1.07 -15.19 -13.05
C PHE A 94 2.05 -15.68 -14.13
N LEU A 95 3.36 -15.59 -13.85
CA LEU A 95 4.43 -16.03 -14.74
C LEU A 95 4.78 -17.53 -14.58
N GLU A 96 4.08 -18.23 -13.69
CA GLU A 96 4.33 -19.64 -13.36
C GLU A 96 5.78 -19.93 -12.90
N ILE A 97 6.40 -18.95 -12.22
CA ILE A 97 7.73 -19.07 -11.63
C ILE A 97 7.58 -19.68 -10.23
N THR A 98 8.30 -20.79 -9.96
CA THR A 98 8.29 -21.47 -8.65
C THR A 98 9.63 -21.44 -7.95
N GLU A 99 10.70 -21.16 -8.69
CA GLU A 99 12.09 -21.29 -8.21
C GLU A 99 12.46 -20.29 -7.09
N HIS A 100 11.70 -19.20 -6.94
CA HIS A 100 12.01 -18.12 -5.99
C HIS A 100 10.97 -17.93 -4.88
N ASP A 101 10.17 -18.94 -4.60
CA ASP A 101 9.13 -18.88 -3.56
C ASP A 101 9.70 -18.53 -2.17
N ALA A 102 10.92 -19.02 -1.84
CA ALA A 102 11.59 -18.70 -0.58
C ALA A 102 11.80 -17.19 -0.37
N LEU A 103 12.06 -16.43 -1.44
CA LEU A 103 12.25 -14.98 -1.34
C LEU A 103 10.98 -14.25 -0.89
N ILE A 104 9.81 -14.74 -1.30
CA ILE A 104 8.52 -14.17 -0.87
C ILE A 104 8.39 -14.26 0.65
N TYR A 105 8.76 -15.40 1.23
CA TYR A 105 8.74 -15.60 2.68
C TYR A 105 9.76 -14.72 3.39
N ILE A 106 10.98 -14.61 2.85
CA ILE A 106 12.04 -13.75 3.42
C ILE A 106 11.56 -12.28 3.44
N TYR A 107 11.07 -11.77 2.32
CA TYR A 107 10.52 -10.39 2.26
C TYR A 107 9.32 -10.21 3.18
N GLY A 108 8.42 -11.18 3.25
CA GLY A 108 7.27 -11.14 4.16
C GLY A 108 7.69 -11.08 5.63
N VAL A 109 8.67 -11.88 6.03
CA VAL A 109 9.20 -11.88 7.40
C VAL A 109 9.90 -10.55 7.70
N LEU A 110 10.76 -10.05 6.80
CA LEU A 110 11.46 -8.77 6.97
C LEU A 110 10.46 -7.62 7.09
N THR A 111 9.47 -7.53 6.20
CA THR A 111 8.43 -6.50 6.24
C THR A 111 7.67 -6.57 7.56
N THR A 112 7.26 -7.75 7.98
CA THR A 112 6.53 -7.94 9.25
C THR A 112 7.39 -7.51 10.44
N ALA A 113 8.67 -7.90 10.47
CA ALA A 113 9.60 -7.52 11.54
C ALA A 113 9.80 -5.99 11.58
N LEU A 114 9.92 -5.33 10.43
CA LEU A 114 10.05 -3.86 10.34
C LEU A 114 8.79 -3.15 10.85
N VAL A 115 7.59 -3.64 10.48
CA VAL A 115 6.33 -3.06 10.96
C VAL A 115 6.17 -3.24 12.47
N LEU A 116 6.45 -4.41 13.01
CA LEU A 116 6.40 -4.65 14.46
C LEU A 116 7.43 -3.80 15.19
N GLY A 117 8.64 -3.70 14.67
CA GLY A 117 9.67 -2.81 15.20
C GLY A 117 9.23 -1.35 15.19
N ASN A 118 8.60 -0.89 14.10
CA ASN A 118 8.04 0.47 14.01
C ASN A 118 6.89 0.69 15.00
N ALA A 119 6.00 -0.27 15.16
CA ALA A 119 4.88 -0.17 16.10
C ALA A 119 5.37 0.03 17.56
N TRP A 120 6.52 -0.57 17.89
CA TRP A 120 7.16 -0.43 19.18
C TRP A 120 7.92 0.90 19.33
N SER A 121 8.82 1.20 18.40
CA SER A 121 9.79 2.28 18.50
C SER A 121 9.36 3.59 17.83
N GLY A 122 8.49 3.53 16.81
CA GLY A 122 8.18 4.67 15.93
C GLY A 122 9.37 5.15 15.08
N ALA A 123 10.44 4.32 14.98
CA ALA A 123 11.71 4.76 14.40
C ALA A 123 11.66 4.94 12.88
N ILE A 124 10.72 4.30 12.19
CA ILE A 124 10.59 4.32 10.72
C ILE A 124 9.58 5.38 10.30
N LEU A 125 8.35 5.23 10.79
CA LEU A 125 7.26 6.17 10.55
C LEU A 125 6.42 6.27 11.84
N PRO A 126 6.65 7.31 12.66
CA PRO A 126 5.88 7.51 13.88
C PRO A 126 4.41 7.77 13.55
N ALA A 127 3.53 7.52 14.51
CA ALA A 127 2.12 7.87 14.36
C ALA A 127 1.99 9.38 14.15
N PRO A 128 1.09 9.83 13.26
CA PRO A 128 0.93 11.25 12.98
C PRO A 128 0.46 12.01 14.21
N GLU A 129 0.93 13.24 14.34
CA GLU A 129 0.41 14.19 15.32
C GLU A 129 -0.87 14.82 14.80
N VAL A 130 -1.85 14.97 15.69
CA VAL A 130 -3.12 15.61 15.35
C VAL A 130 -3.04 17.08 15.73
N MET A 131 -3.11 17.93 14.73
CA MET A 131 -3.25 19.37 14.92
C MET A 131 -4.69 19.79 14.66
N THR A 132 -5.23 20.62 15.53
CA THR A 132 -6.54 21.24 15.32
C THR A 132 -6.34 22.59 14.66
N ARG A 133 -6.86 22.75 13.46
CA ARG A 133 -6.90 24.07 12.79
C ARG A 133 -7.86 25.03 13.52
N ALA A 134 -7.71 26.33 13.24
CA ALA A 134 -8.56 27.38 13.81
C ALA A 134 -10.06 27.21 13.49
N ASP A 135 -10.37 26.47 12.43
CA ASP A 135 -11.72 26.11 11.99
C ASP A 135 -12.29 24.87 12.68
N GLY A 136 -11.55 24.26 13.62
CA GLY A 136 -11.92 23.05 14.34
C GLY A 136 -11.69 21.75 13.54
N THR A 137 -11.07 21.79 12.35
CA THR A 137 -10.72 20.60 11.59
C THR A 137 -9.43 19.98 12.10
N TYR A 138 -9.33 18.63 12.00
CA TYR A 138 -8.13 17.89 12.39
C TYR A 138 -7.24 17.66 11.17
N VAL A 139 -5.97 17.99 11.31
CA VAL A 139 -4.93 17.73 10.31
C VAL A 139 -3.93 16.74 10.90
N TYR A 140 -3.53 15.74 10.13
CA TYR A 140 -2.55 14.75 10.54
C TYR A 140 -1.18 15.12 9.97
N MET A 141 -0.25 15.49 10.86
CA MET A 141 1.13 15.80 10.46
C MET A 141 2.02 14.57 10.63
N TYR A 142 2.64 14.16 9.53
CA TYR A 142 3.58 13.05 9.51
C TYR A 142 5.01 13.59 9.59
N HIS A 143 5.77 13.07 10.53
CA HIS A 143 7.20 13.35 10.65
C HIS A 143 7.98 12.18 10.06
N ALA A 144 8.48 12.35 8.83
CA ALA A 144 9.32 11.35 8.20
C ALA A 144 10.66 11.25 8.93
N THR A 145 10.99 10.07 9.43
CA THR A 145 12.30 9.78 10.01
C THR A 145 13.27 9.26 8.94
N SER A 146 14.57 9.25 9.25
CA SER A 146 15.56 8.63 8.34
C SER A 146 15.30 7.13 8.10
N GLY A 147 14.58 6.48 9.01
CA GLY A 147 14.19 5.07 8.89
C GLY A 147 13.27 4.78 7.71
N ILE A 148 12.55 5.79 7.19
CA ILE A 148 11.70 5.62 5.99
C ILE A 148 12.50 5.16 4.77
N TRP A 149 13.77 5.56 4.67
CA TRP A 149 14.65 5.14 3.58
C TRP A 149 14.91 3.64 3.57
N VAL A 150 14.95 3.02 4.75
CA VAL A 150 15.11 1.56 4.87
C VAL A 150 13.93 0.83 4.23
N LEU A 151 12.70 1.30 4.50
CA LEU A 151 11.50 0.77 3.87
C LEU A 151 11.49 1.02 2.36
N THR A 152 11.78 2.25 1.95
CA THR A 152 11.82 2.63 0.54
C THR A 152 12.80 1.74 -0.24
N VAL A 153 14.01 1.54 0.29
CA VAL A 153 15.01 0.66 -0.34
C VAL A 153 14.51 -0.78 -0.41
N LEU A 154 13.89 -1.29 0.64
CA LEU A 154 13.32 -2.64 0.65
C LEU A 154 12.24 -2.79 -0.42
N GLU A 155 11.26 -1.88 -0.47
CA GLU A 155 10.15 -1.92 -1.43
C GLU A 155 10.64 -1.78 -2.88
N VAL A 156 11.52 -0.82 -3.14
CA VAL A 156 12.11 -0.61 -4.46
C VAL A 156 12.91 -1.85 -4.88
N SER A 157 13.68 -2.46 -3.97
CA SER A 157 14.45 -3.68 -4.27
C SER A 157 13.54 -4.85 -4.68
N VAL A 158 12.40 -5.04 -4.00
CA VAL A 158 11.40 -6.06 -4.34
C VAL A 158 10.84 -5.81 -5.74
N LEU A 159 10.45 -4.56 -6.05
CA LEU A 159 9.89 -4.20 -7.35
C LEU A 159 10.89 -4.33 -8.50
N VAL A 160 12.11 -3.85 -8.29
CA VAL A 160 13.21 -3.95 -9.29
C VAL A 160 13.52 -5.41 -9.56
N TYR A 161 13.65 -6.23 -8.52
CA TYR A 161 13.95 -7.64 -8.67
C TYR A 161 12.81 -8.40 -9.37
N ALA A 162 11.54 -8.13 -8.99
CA ALA A 162 10.38 -8.72 -9.64
C ALA A 162 10.31 -8.34 -11.13
N THR A 163 10.59 -7.07 -11.45
CA THR A 163 10.62 -6.57 -12.83
C THR A 163 11.74 -7.22 -13.64
N TYR A 164 12.92 -7.35 -13.05
CA TYR A 164 14.07 -8.02 -13.68
C TYR A 164 13.75 -9.48 -14.01
N LEU A 165 13.24 -10.25 -13.05
CA LEU A 165 12.86 -11.64 -13.27
C LEU A 165 11.74 -11.80 -14.30
N ALA A 166 10.73 -10.93 -14.25
CA ALA A 166 9.70 -10.89 -15.27
C ALA A 166 10.30 -10.64 -16.66
N HIS A 167 11.22 -9.71 -16.77
CA HIS A 167 11.92 -9.41 -18.02
C HIS A 167 12.74 -10.60 -18.53
N CYS A 168 13.49 -11.27 -17.67
CA CYS A 168 14.26 -12.47 -18.01
C CYS A 168 13.36 -13.62 -18.48
N LYS A 169 12.20 -13.82 -17.84
CA LYS A 169 11.27 -14.89 -18.21
C LYS A 169 10.53 -14.61 -19.53
N ILE A 170 10.24 -13.36 -19.81
CA ILE A 170 9.55 -12.92 -21.03
C ILE A 170 10.41 -13.13 -22.29
N GLY A 171 11.73 -13.02 -22.16
CA GLY A 171 12.85 -13.34 -23.09
C GLY A 171 12.64 -13.18 -24.60
N GLY A 172 11.47 -13.33 -25.14
CA GLY A 172 11.14 -13.26 -26.58
C GLY A 172 9.64 -13.32 -26.85
N ASP A 173 8.81 -13.56 -25.84
CA ASP A 173 7.35 -13.60 -26.02
C ASP A 173 6.75 -12.19 -26.00
N LEU A 174 6.53 -11.67 -27.22
CA LEU A 174 5.99 -10.33 -27.44
C LEU A 174 4.55 -10.17 -26.90
N GLN A 175 3.77 -11.25 -26.86
CA GLN A 175 2.40 -11.22 -26.34
C GLN A 175 2.38 -11.12 -24.83
N LEU A 176 3.24 -11.86 -24.15
CA LEU A 176 3.39 -11.82 -22.70
C LEU A 176 3.92 -10.44 -22.24
N ARG A 177 4.86 -9.88 -22.99
CA ARG A 177 5.38 -8.52 -22.78
C ARG A 177 4.28 -7.46 -22.82
N LYS A 178 3.41 -7.48 -23.82
CA LYS A 178 2.29 -6.53 -23.95
C LYS A 178 1.28 -6.63 -22.81
N LYS A 179 1.05 -7.83 -22.25
CA LYS A 179 0.15 -8.05 -21.12
C LYS A 179 0.75 -7.58 -19.79
N LEU A 180 2.05 -7.71 -19.61
CA LEU A 180 2.74 -7.36 -18.36
C LEU A 180 3.14 -5.89 -18.28
N GLN A 181 3.39 -5.24 -19.40
CA GLN A 181 3.83 -3.84 -19.41
C GLN A 181 2.89 -2.89 -18.65
N PRO A 182 1.54 -2.92 -18.81
CA PRO A 182 0.65 -2.06 -18.05
C PRO A 182 0.62 -2.42 -16.55
N LEU A 183 0.79 -3.69 -16.20
CA LEU A 183 0.85 -4.13 -14.81
C LEU A 183 2.11 -3.60 -14.10
N LEU A 184 3.27 -3.71 -14.75
CA LEU A 184 4.55 -3.22 -14.24
C LEU A 184 4.57 -1.70 -14.13
N LEU A 185 4.03 -1.00 -15.13
CA LEU A 185 3.86 0.45 -15.08
C LEU A 185 2.91 0.86 -13.95
N GLY A 186 1.79 0.19 -13.79
CA GLY A 186 0.83 0.47 -12.71
C GLY A 186 1.44 0.31 -11.33
N THR A 187 2.22 -0.75 -11.09
CA THR A 187 2.95 -0.95 -9.82
C THR A 187 4.01 0.12 -9.58
N LEU A 188 4.73 0.51 -10.61
CA LEU A 188 5.77 1.55 -10.51
C LEU A 188 5.16 2.93 -10.23
N PHE A 189 4.03 3.26 -10.88
CA PHE A 189 3.29 4.49 -10.59
C PHE A 189 2.72 4.51 -9.17
N LEU A 190 2.15 3.41 -8.68
CA LEU A 190 1.65 3.30 -7.31
C LEU A 190 2.77 3.51 -6.28
N SER A 191 3.96 2.93 -6.51
CA SER A 191 5.12 3.14 -5.64
C SER A 191 5.61 4.59 -5.66
N LEU A 192 5.64 5.24 -6.82
CA LEU A 192 6.08 6.64 -6.95
C LEU A 192 5.11 7.61 -6.27
N ILE A 193 3.81 7.41 -6.43
CA ILE A 193 2.77 8.20 -5.75
C ILE A 193 2.93 8.07 -4.24
N HIS A 194 3.22 6.87 -3.76
CA HIS A 194 3.37 6.56 -2.34
C HIS A 194 4.57 7.24 -1.69
N ILE A 195 5.69 7.33 -2.42
CA ILE A 195 6.91 7.99 -1.95
C ILE A 195 6.75 9.52 -1.93
N SER A 196 5.90 10.08 -2.80
CA SER A 196 5.71 11.53 -2.92
C SER A 196 4.67 12.12 -1.94
N GLU A 197 3.73 11.31 -1.45
CA GLU A 197 2.65 11.79 -0.56
C GLU A 197 3.14 12.27 0.83
N PRO A 198 4.07 11.57 1.53
CA PRO A 198 4.49 11.99 2.88
C PRO A 198 5.35 13.25 2.91
N THR A 199 5.87 13.70 1.76
CA THR A 199 6.80 14.84 1.69
C THR A 199 6.13 16.14 1.23
N ARG A 200 4.83 16.12 0.95
CA ARG A 200 4.13 17.33 0.55
C ARG A 200 3.77 18.14 1.81
N PRO A 201 4.40 19.28 2.07
CA PRO A 201 3.88 20.21 3.06
C PRO A 201 2.51 20.63 2.54
N GLU A 202 1.47 20.33 3.32
CA GLU A 202 0.15 20.89 3.02
C GLU A 202 0.21 22.41 3.18
N PRO A 203 -0.33 23.16 2.20
CA PRO A 203 -0.33 24.63 2.22
C PRO A 203 -1.12 25.23 3.38
#